data_a389c83ddeb3db5dddef4b05a6c87d05
#
_entry.id   a389c83ddeb3db5dddef4b05a6c87d05
#
_cell.length_a   1.000
_cell.length_b   1.000
_cell.length_c   1.000
_cell.angle_alpha   90.00
_cell.angle_beta   90.00
_cell.angle_gamma   90.00
#
_symmetry.space_group_name_H-M   'P 1'
#
loop_
_entity.id
_entity.type
_entity.pdbx_description
1 polymer ?
#
loop_
_entity_poly.entity_id
_entity_poly.type
_entity_poly.pdbx_seq_one_letter_code
_entity_poly.pdbx_strand_id
1 'polypeptide(L)'
;MSEQSPPPPPPPRSVPAFSSAASRDRFEALVAEADSVSVDGWDFSWLEGRATEQRPSWGYARAMAGRLGEARAALDIQTGGGEVLAAAPKLPPVTVATESWPPNIARATALLHPLGAVVVADADEPPLPFGDAAFDLVVSRHPVTTWWEEIARVLAPGGTYFSQQVGPASVFELVEFFLGPQPPEVRRGRDPEDARAAAEAAGLEVVELRPERLRTEFFDIGAVVYFLRKVIWMVPGFTVEQYRPQLAALHRKIEGEGPFLAHTTRFLIEARKPL
;
A
#
# COMPACT_ATOMS: atom_id res chain seq x y z
N MET A 1 17.98 17.49 6.69
CA MET A 1 16.50 17.55 6.57
C MET A 1 15.95 17.64 7.98
N SER A 2 15.26 18.74 8.32
CA SER A 2 14.72 18.96 9.66
C SER A 2 13.49 18.07 9.85
N GLU A 3 13.58 17.11 10.77
CA GLU A 3 12.43 16.34 11.25
C GLU A 3 11.39 17.32 11.82
N GLN A 4 10.36 17.60 11.04
CA GLN A 4 9.19 18.30 11.57
C GLN A 4 8.41 17.30 12.42
N SER A 5 8.39 17.54 13.73
CA SER A 5 7.52 16.79 14.66
C SER A 5 6.06 16.81 14.12
N PRO A 6 5.34 15.69 14.18
CA PRO A 6 3.96 15.64 13.76
C PRO A 6 3.12 16.68 14.49
N PRO A 7 2.12 17.29 13.85
CA PRO A 7 1.23 18.25 14.51
C PRO A 7 0.52 17.59 15.69
N PRO A 8 0.28 18.33 16.79
CA PRO A 8 -0.46 17.80 17.92
C PRO A 8 -1.87 17.38 17.48
N PRO A 9 -2.42 16.31 18.11
CA PRO A 9 -3.77 15.88 17.78
C PRO A 9 -4.78 17.00 18.06
N PRO A 10 -5.87 17.08 17.29
CA PRO A 10 -6.92 18.05 17.55
C PRO A 10 -7.49 17.85 18.97
N PRO A 11 -7.90 18.95 19.65
CA PRO A 11 -8.43 18.85 21.00
C PRO A 11 -9.61 17.87 21.05
N PRO A 12 -9.72 17.06 22.09
CA PRO A 12 -10.80 16.09 22.20
C PRO A 12 -12.14 16.80 22.19
N ARG A 13 -12.97 16.48 21.17
CA ARG A 13 -14.39 16.80 21.22
C ARG A 13 -14.97 16.11 22.46
N SER A 14 -15.94 16.72 23.16
CA SER A 14 -16.62 16.10 24.29
C SER A 14 -17.08 14.69 23.88
N VAL A 15 -16.42 13.67 24.43
CA VAL A 15 -16.65 12.26 24.05
C VAL A 15 -17.88 11.80 24.81
N PRO A 16 -19.01 11.45 24.17
CA PRO A 16 -20.17 10.88 24.84
C PRO A 16 -19.75 9.64 25.65
N ALA A 17 -20.44 9.35 26.76
CA ALA A 17 -20.16 8.16 27.54
C ALA A 17 -20.46 6.87 26.74
N PHE A 18 -19.84 5.74 27.09
CA PHE A 18 -20.21 4.43 26.56
C PHE A 18 -21.69 4.12 26.85
N SER A 19 -22.34 3.41 25.93
CA SER A 19 -23.74 3.02 26.06
C SER A 19 -24.04 2.14 27.27
N SER A 20 -23.05 1.36 27.72
CA SER A 20 -23.11 0.49 28.89
C SER A 20 -21.71 0.14 29.42
N ALA A 21 -21.64 -0.45 30.63
CA ALA A 21 -20.39 -1.03 31.14
C ALA A 21 -19.87 -2.15 30.22
N ALA A 22 -20.74 -3.00 29.69
CA ALA A 22 -20.36 -4.07 28.76
C ALA A 22 -19.74 -3.51 27.44
N SER A 23 -20.26 -2.39 26.93
CA SER A 23 -19.65 -1.71 25.75
C SER A 23 -18.23 -1.21 26.06
N ARG A 24 -18.05 -0.63 27.25
CA ARG A 24 -16.71 -0.22 27.71
C ARG A 24 -15.77 -1.40 27.84
N ASP A 25 -16.19 -2.48 28.48
CA ASP A 25 -15.35 -3.66 28.68
C ASP A 25 -14.97 -4.30 27.35
N ARG A 26 -15.89 -4.34 26.40
CA ARG A 26 -15.62 -4.80 25.03
C ARG A 26 -14.63 -3.91 24.31
N PHE A 27 -14.77 -2.59 24.42
CA PHE A 27 -13.79 -1.63 23.87
C PHE A 27 -12.39 -1.90 24.41
N GLU A 28 -12.24 -2.01 25.74
CA GLU A 28 -10.96 -2.25 26.40
C GLU A 28 -10.33 -3.57 25.92
N ALA A 29 -11.13 -4.64 25.85
CA ALA A 29 -10.65 -5.94 25.40
C ALA A 29 -10.16 -5.93 23.94
N LEU A 30 -10.93 -5.34 23.02
CA LEU A 30 -10.58 -5.26 21.60
C LEU A 30 -9.33 -4.40 21.35
N VAL A 31 -9.21 -3.28 22.07
CA VAL A 31 -8.05 -2.40 21.96
C VAL A 31 -6.80 -3.09 22.51
N ALA A 32 -6.88 -3.70 23.70
CA ALA A 32 -5.76 -4.39 24.31
C ALA A 32 -5.29 -5.58 23.46
N GLU A 33 -6.23 -6.37 22.88
CA GLU A 33 -5.92 -7.45 21.97
C GLU A 33 -5.16 -6.92 20.75
N ALA A 34 -5.72 -5.93 20.06
CA ALA A 34 -5.11 -5.37 18.86
C ALA A 34 -3.77 -4.67 19.12
N ASP A 35 -3.58 -4.09 20.29
CA ASP A 35 -2.33 -3.44 20.68
C ASP A 35 -1.21 -4.45 21.01
N SER A 36 -1.55 -5.66 21.40
CA SER A 36 -0.60 -6.73 21.71
C SER A 36 -0.10 -7.50 20.49
N VAL A 37 -0.82 -7.43 19.36
CA VAL A 37 -0.48 -8.20 18.14
C VAL A 37 0.71 -7.57 17.42
N SER A 38 1.66 -8.41 16.94
CA SER A 38 2.74 -7.94 16.07
C SER A 38 2.18 -7.35 14.77
N VAL A 39 2.77 -6.23 14.37
CA VAL A 39 2.48 -5.56 13.10
C VAL A 39 3.64 -5.65 12.10
N ASP A 40 4.60 -6.54 12.34
CA ASP A 40 5.75 -6.74 11.46
C ASP A 40 5.36 -7.27 10.09
N GLY A 41 6.04 -6.78 9.05
CA GLY A 41 5.80 -7.17 7.65
C GLY A 41 4.44 -6.72 7.11
N TRP A 42 4.02 -7.31 5.99
CA TRP A 42 2.80 -6.94 5.26
C TRP A 42 1.70 -8.02 5.34
N ASP A 43 1.73 -8.88 6.36
CA ASP A 43 0.65 -9.81 6.64
C ASP A 43 -0.52 -9.09 7.31
N PHE A 44 -1.70 -9.14 6.71
CA PHE A 44 -2.96 -8.57 7.19
C PHE A 44 -3.97 -9.66 7.62
N SER A 45 -3.53 -10.91 7.74
CA SER A 45 -4.41 -12.05 8.06
C SER A 45 -5.18 -11.88 9.36
N TRP A 46 -4.63 -11.13 10.33
CA TRP A 46 -5.33 -10.81 11.58
C TRP A 46 -6.63 -10.02 11.38
N LEU A 47 -6.78 -9.34 10.25
CA LEU A 47 -8.01 -8.63 9.88
C LEU A 47 -9.09 -9.56 9.31
N GLU A 48 -8.82 -10.83 9.07
CA GLU A 48 -9.81 -11.78 8.56
C GLU A 48 -11.02 -11.88 9.51
N GLY A 49 -12.22 -11.66 8.98
CA GLY A 49 -13.44 -11.57 9.77
C GLY A 49 -13.63 -10.28 10.59
N ARG A 50 -12.61 -9.39 10.64
CA ARG A 50 -12.65 -8.11 11.38
C ARG A 50 -12.72 -6.88 10.46
N ALA A 51 -12.25 -7.04 9.23
CA ALA A 51 -12.36 -6.02 8.18
C ALA A 51 -12.50 -6.68 6.81
N THR A 52 -13.02 -5.93 5.85
CA THR A 52 -13.05 -6.33 4.43
C THR A 52 -12.54 -5.20 3.56
N GLU A 53 -11.93 -5.57 2.44
CA GLU A 53 -11.58 -4.65 1.34
C GLU A 53 -11.98 -5.31 0.02
N GLN A 54 -12.74 -4.59 -0.79
CA GLN A 54 -13.02 -5.01 -2.16
C GLN A 54 -11.72 -5.12 -2.95
N ARG A 55 -11.63 -6.14 -3.80
CA ARG A 55 -10.50 -6.29 -4.71
C ARG A 55 -10.73 -5.52 -5.99
N PRO A 56 -9.69 -4.87 -6.55
CA PRO A 56 -9.77 -4.25 -7.86
C PRO A 56 -10.21 -5.24 -8.95
N SER A 57 -11.00 -4.77 -9.91
CA SER A 57 -11.59 -5.60 -10.96
C SER A 57 -10.55 -6.21 -11.92
N TRP A 58 -9.36 -5.63 -12.04
CA TRP A 58 -8.32 -6.08 -12.97
C TRP A 58 -7.55 -7.32 -12.54
N GLY A 59 -7.60 -7.74 -11.26
CA GLY A 59 -6.92 -8.94 -10.79
C GLY A 59 -5.40 -8.89 -11.00
N TYR A 60 -4.73 -7.89 -10.40
CA TYR A 60 -3.31 -7.55 -10.63
C TYR A 60 -2.37 -8.77 -10.69
N ALA A 61 -2.40 -9.65 -9.69
CA ALA A 61 -1.49 -10.79 -9.62
C ALA A 61 -1.61 -11.71 -10.85
N ARG A 62 -2.85 -11.96 -11.32
CA ARG A 62 -3.07 -12.77 -12.53
C ARG A 62 -2.62 -12.05 -13.80
N ALA A 63 -2.89 -10.74 -13.91
CA ALA A 63 -2.48 -9.95 -15.05
C ALA A 63 -0.95 -9.80 -15.13
N MET A 64 -0.28 -9.64 -14.00
CA MET A 64 1.18 -9.64 -13.88
C MET A 64 1.76 -11.00 -14.27
N ALA A 65 1.19 -12.10 -13.75
CA ALA A 65 1.64 -13.46 -14.06
C ALA A 65 1.59 -13.77 -15.56
N GLY A 66 0.55 -13.29 -16.28
CA GLY A 66 0.48 -13.40 -17.73
C GLY A 66 1.66 -12.72 -18.43
N ARG A 67 1.99 -11.49 -18.05
CA ARG A 67 3.13 -10.73 -18.59
C ARG A 67 4.47 -11.36 -18.26
N LEU A 68 4.65 -11.84 -17.03
CA LEU A 68 5.85 -12.58 -16.63
C LEU A 68 6.06 -13.83 -17.49
N GLY A 69 4.98 -14.55 -17.84
CA GLY A 69 5.05 -15.75 -18.69
C GLY A 69 5.58 -15.49 -20.09
N GLU A 70 5.44 -14.26 -20.61
CA GLU A 70 5.86 -13.81 -21.94
C GLU A 70 7.21 -13.09 -21.93
N ALA A 71 7.61 -12.52 -20.82
CA ALA A 71 8.83 -11.75 -20.68
C ALA A 71 10.09 -12.65 -20.70
N ARG A 72 11.22 -12.06 -21.06
CA ARG A 72 12.55 -12.68 -21.00
C ARG A 72 13.37 -12.18 -19.80
N ALA A 73 13.20 -10.91 -19.46
CA ALA A 73 13.86 -10.26 -18.35
C ALA A 73 12.88 -9.34 -17.63
N ALA A 74 12.56 -9.64 -16.37
CA ALA A 74 11.64 -8.86 -15.55
C ALA A 74 12.31 -8.29 -14.31
N LEU A 75 11.90 -7.07 -13.95
CA LEU A 75 12.25 -6.38 -12.73
C LEU A 75 10.98 -6.10 -11.92
N ASP A 76 10.93 -6.54 -10.65
CA ASP A 76 9.90 -6.16 -9.67
C ASP A 76 10.47 -5.13 -8.70
N ILE A 77 10.02 -3.88 -8.80
CA ILE A 77 10.51 -2.77 -7.98
C ILE A 77 9.72 -2.70 -6.68
N GLN A 78 10.42 -2.61 -5.53
CA GLN A 78 9.82 -2.54 -4.20
C GLN A 78 8.93 -3.76 -3.93
N THR A 79 9.50 -4.95 -4.11
CA THR A 79 8.76 -6.24 -4.08
C THR A 79 8.11 -6.56 -2.73
N GLY A 80 8.50 -5.89 -1.65
CA GLY A 80 8.07 -6.23 -0.29
C GLY A 80 8.64 -7.59 0.12
N GLY A 81 7.79 -8.49 0.65
CA GLY A 81 8.19 -9.84 1.00
C GLY A 81 8.30 -10.81 -0.19
N GLY A 82 7.97 -10.37 -1.41
CA GLY A 82 8.06 -11.17 -2.63
C GLY A 82 6.84 -12.07 -2.90
N GLU A 83 5.81 -12.06 -2.05
CA GLU A 83 4.69 -13.00 -2.11
C GLU A 83 3.90 -12.89 -3.42
N VAL A 84 3.75 -11.67 -3.96
CA VAL A 84 2.99 -11.44 -5.20
C VAL A 84 3.75 -11.97 -6.41
N LEU A 85 5.07 -11.75 -6.45
CA LEU A 85 5.93 -12.27 -7.50
C LEU A 85 6.02 -13.80 -7.43
N ALA A 86 6.18 -14.36 -6.23
CA ALA A 86 6.25 -15.80 -5.99
C ALA A 86 4.97 -16.56 -6.36
N ALA A 87 3.81 -15.87 -6.38
CA ALA A 87 2.54 -16.46 -6.77
C ALA A 87 2.41 -16.65 -8.29
N ALA A 88 3.33 -16.13 -9.10
CA ALA A 88 3.33 -16.34 -10.54
C ALA A 88 3.71 -17.80 -10.88
N PRO A 89 2.92 -18.50 -11.73
CA PRO A 89 3.20 -19.90 -12.08
C PRO A 89 4.52 -20.10 -12.81
N LYS A 90 5.03 -19.06 -13.46
CA LYS A 90 6.27 -19.07 -14.22
C LYS A 90 6.93 -17.70 -14.14
N LEU A 91 8.21 -17.69 -13.83
CA LEU A 91 9.07 -16.51 -13.90
C LEU A 91 9.90 -16.51 -15.19
N PRO A 92 10.26 -15.33 -15.73
CA PRO A 92 11.20 -15.20 -16.82
C PRO A 92 12.59 -15.79 -16.47
N PRO A 93 13.41 -16.15 -17.47
CA PRO A 93 14.78 -16.64 -17.24
C PRO A 93 15.64 -15.64 -16.45
N VAL A 94 15.43 -14.34 -16.64
CA VAL A 94 16.03 -13.29 -15.83
C VAL A 94 14.92 -12.64 -15.03
N THR A 95 14.92 -12.83 -13.72
CA THR A 95 13.96 -12.22 -12.79
C THR A 95 14.73 -11.59 -11.65
N VAL A 96 14.53 -10.29 -11.48
CA VAL A 96 15.16 -9.51 -10.43
C VAL A 96 14.07 -8.78 -9.64
N ALA A 97 14.23 -8.71 -8.33
CA ALA A 97 13.39 -7.93 -7.44
C ALA A 97 14.24 -6.97 -6.62
N THR A 98 13.78 -5.74 -6.38
CA THR A 98 14.42 -4.78 -5.47
C THR A 98 13.62 -4.61 -4.20
N GLU A 99 14.32 -4.36 -3.09
CA GLU A 99 13.71 -4.02 -1.80
C GLU A 99 14.72 -3.24 -0.94
N SER A 100 14.24 -2.27 -0.18
CA SER A 100 15.07 -1.40 0.65
C SER A 100 15.08 -1.78 2.13
N TRP A 101 13.99 -2.37 2.65
CA TRP A 101 13.86 -2.69 4.06
C TRP A 101 14.45 -4.06 4.41
N PRO A 102 15.49 -4.14 5.30
CA PRO A 102 16.22 -5.37 5.55
C PRO A 102 15.37 -6.59 5.91
N PRO A 103 14.32 -6.50 6.76
CA PRO A 103 13.46 -7.64 7.03
C PRO A 103 12.72 -8.17 5.81
N ASN A 104 12.27 -7.29 4.89
CA ASN A 104 11.65 -7.68 3.64
C ASN A 104 12.67 -8.30 2.67
N ILE A 105 13.89 -7.74 2.59
CA ILE A 105 14.97 -8.29 1.78
C ILE A 105 15.21 -9.75 2.16
N ALA A 106 15.34 -10.04 3.46
CA ALA A 106 15.56 -11.41 3.96
C ALA A 106 14.39 -12.34 3.59
N ARG A 107 13.15 -11.87 3.76
CA ARG A 107 11.94 -12.64 3.43
C ARG A 107 11.82 -12.89 1.93
N ALA A 108 11.96 -11.85 1.11
CA ALA A 108 11.90 -11.94 -0.34
C ALA A 108 13.00 -12.86 -0.88
N THR A 109 14.23 -12.76 -0.36
CA THR A 109 15.34 -13.64 -0.74
C THR A 109 15.02 -15.11 -0.45
N ALA A 110 14.54 -15.40 0.76
CA ALA A 110 14.17 -16.77 1.15
C ALA A 110 13.05 -17.34 0.25
N LEU A 111 12.08 -16.49 -0.15
CA LEU A 111 10.94 -16.90 -0.95
C LEU A 111 11.25 -17.00 -2.44
N LEU A 112 11.99 -16.05 -3.01
CA LEU A 112 12.17 -15.90 -4.46
C LEU A 112 13.41 -16.64 -4.99
N HIS A 113 14.48 -16.77 -4.20
CA HIS A 113 15.69 -17.45 -4.65
C HIS A 113 15.45 -18.91 -5.08
N PRO A 114 14.65 -19.74 -4.38
CA PRO A 114 14.32 -21.09 -4.84
C PRO A 114 13.56 -21.12 -6.18
N LEU A 115 12.92 -20.01 -6.56
CA LEU A 115 12.20 -19.86 -7.83
C LEU A 115 13.10 -19.34 -8.96
N GLY A 116 14.39 -19.11 -8.70
CA GLY A 116 15.36 -18.62 -9.67
C GLY A 116 15.41 -17.08 -9.81
N ALA A 117 14.73 -16.33 -8.96
CA ALA A 117 14.81 -14.89 -8.98
C ALA A 117 15.92 -14.37 -8.04
N VAL A 118 16.51 -13.22 -8.37
CA VAL A 118 17.54 -12.54 -7.57
C VAL A 118 16.91 -11.36 -6.85
N VAL A 119 17.14 -11.24 -5.55
CA VAL A 119 16.74 -10.06 -4.77
C VAL A 119 17.96 -9.16 -4.59
N VAL A 120 17.80 -7.89 -4.98
CA VAL A 120 18.81 -6.85 -4.84
C VAL A 120 18.38 -5.90 -3.72
N ALA A 121 19.23 -5.79 -2.69
CA ALA A 121 19.07 -4.74 -1.68
C ALA A 121 19.39 -3.38 -2.32
N ASP A 122 18.38 -2.52 -2.43
CA ASP A 122 18.47 -1.23 -3.07
C ASP A 122 17.94 -0.15 -2.12
N ALA A 123 18.56 1.03 -2.11
CA ALA A 123 18.14 2.11 -1.23
C ALA A 123 16.81 2.76 -1.64
N ASP A 124 16.22 2.31 -2.74
CA ASP A 124 15.03 2.90 -3.36
C ASP A 124 15.26 4.38 -3.74
N GLU A 125 16.44 4.67 -4.22
CA GLU A 125 16.87 5.96 -4.70
C GLU A 125 17.55 5.82 -6.08
N PRO A 126 17.36 6.77 -7.00
CA PRO A 126 18.04 6.73 -8.29
C PRO A 126 19.56 6.96 -8.14
N PRO A 127 20.39 6.35 -9.01
CA PRO A 127 19.99 5.42 -10.07
C PRO A 127 19.76 3.99 -9.59
N LEU A 128 18.79 3.29 -10.20
CA LEU A 128 18.66 1.86 -9.99
C LEU A 128 19.95 1.13 -10.44
N PRO A 129 20.39 0.06 -9.73
CA PRO A 129 21.68 -0.59 -9.96
C PRO A 129 21.68 -1.52 -11.20
N PHE A 130 21.00 -1.11 -12.26
CA PHE A 130 20.87 -1.86 -13.51
C PHE A 130 21.30 -1.02 -14.72
N GLY A 131 21.76 -1.72 -15.76
CA GLY A 131 22.08 -1.10 -17.04
C GLY A 131 20.84 -0.63 -17.80
N ASP A 132 21.07 0.25 -18.79
CA ASP A 132 20.03 0.72 -19.71
C ASP A 132 19.45 -0.46 -20.51
N ALA A 133 18.15 -0.42 -20.78
CA ALA A 133 17.45 -1.42 -21.61
C ALA A 133 17.64 -2.88 -21.15
N ALA A 134 17.82 -3.10 -19.84
CA ALA A 134 18.08 -4.43 -19.27
C ALA A 134 16.85 -5.33 -19.17
N PHE A 135 15.63 -4.76 -19.15
CA PHE A 135 14.40 -5.49 -18.91
C PHE A 135 13.35 -5.22 -19.99
N ASP A 136 12.62 -6.26 -20.38
CA ASP A 136 11.46 -6.11 -21.25
C ASP A 136 10.14 -5.98 -20.47
N LEU A 137 10.18 -6.26 -19.15
CA LEU A 137 9.07 -6.03 -18.23
C LEU A 137 9.57 -5.43 -16.91
N VAL A 138 8.96 -4.33 -16.48
CA VAL A 138 9.12 -3.80 -15.12
C VAL A 138 7.75 -3.81 -14.44
N VAL A 139 7.65 -4.33 -13.23
CA VAL A 139 6.42 -4.36 -12.46
C VAL A 139 6.63 -3.73 -11.10
N SER A 140 5.55 -3.23 -10.49
CA SER A 140 5.55 -2.86 -9.07
C SER A 140 4.13 -2.91 -8.51
N ARG A 141 4.01 -3.18 -7.22
CA ARG A 141 2.72 -3.17 -6.53
C ARG A 141 2.76 -2.29 -5.30
N HIS A 142 1.97 -1.22 -5.32
CA HIS A 142 1.92 -0.20 -4.27
C HIS A 142 3.28 0.44 -3.97
N PRO A 143 4.04 0.88 -4.99
CA PRO A 143 5.32 1.51 -4.76
C PRO A 143 5.17 2.75 -3.87
N VAL A 144 6.17 3.00 -3.02
CA VAL A 144 6.25 4.21 -2.21
C VAL A 144 6.53 5.41 -3.11
N THR A 145 7.52 5.26 -3.97
CA THR A 145 7.90 6.24 -5.00
C THR A 145 8.06 5.54 -6.34
N THR A 146 7.62 6.19 -7.41
CA THR A 146 7.80 5.70 -8.78
C THR A 146 8.83 6.56 -9.49
N TRP A 147 10.01 6.00 -9.77
CA TRP A 147 11.13 6.67 -10.46
C TRP A 147 10.96 6.53 -11.97
N TRP A 148 10.15 7.38 -12.59
CA TRP A 148 9.73 7.24 -13.98
C TRP A 148 10.90 7.26 -14.97
N GLU A 149 11.88 8.14 -14.77
CA GLU A 149 13.08 8.21 -15.60
C GLU A 149 13.92 6.94 -15.52
N GLU A 150 14.03 6.35 -14.32
CA GLU A 150 14.76 5.11 -14.12
C GLU A 150 14.02 3.92 -14.72
N ILE A 151 12.69 3.85 -14.57
CA ILE A 151 11.86 2.83 -15.21
C ILE A 151 12.02 2.92 -16.73
N ALA A 152 11.94 4.12 -17.31
CA ALA A 152 12.16 4.35 -18.73
C ALA A 152 13.58 3.97 -19.18
N ARG A 153 14.60 4.24 -18.35
CA ARG A 153 16.00 3.91 -18.64
C ARG A 153 16.23 2.41 -18.68
N VAL A 154 15.77 1.67 -17.66
CA VAL A 154 16.03 0.24 -17.55
C VAL A 154 15.15 -0.62 -18.47
N LEU A 155 14.02 -0.09 -18.95
CA LEU A 155 13.19 -0.76 -19.95
C LEU A 155 13.88 -0.78 -21.32
N ALA A 156 13.86 -1.94 -21.95
CA ALA A 156 14.22 -2.10 -23.36
C ALA A 156 13.20 -1.37 -24.28
N PRO A 157 13.60 -0.93 -25.49
CA PRO A 157 12.64 -0.49 -26.49
C PRO A 157 11.52 -1.52 -26.69
N GLY A 158 10.26 -1.08 -26.70
CA GLY A 158 9.06 -1.94 -26.72
C GLY A 158 8.72 -2.60 -25.39
N GLY A 159 9.54 -2.44 -24.35
CA GLY A 159 9.29 -2.97 -23.01
C GLY A 159 8.13 -2.29 -22.29
N THR A 160 7.59 -2.98 -21.28
CA THR A 160 6.37 -2.56 -20.57
C THR A 160 6.63 -2.35 -19.09
N TYR A 161 6.12 -1.24 -18.54
CA TYR A 161 5.89 -1.06 -17.12
C TYR A 161 4.44 -1.37 -16.79
N PHE A 162 4.21 -2.22 -15.77
CA PHE A 162 2.88 -2.62 -15.32
C PHE A 162 2.77 -2.52 -13.80
N SER A 163 1.89 -1.64 -13.30
CA SER A 163 1.82 -1.36 -11.87
C SER A 163 0.39 -1.18 -11.36
N GLN A 164 0.16 -1.65 -10.13
CA GLN A 164 -0.98 -1.26 -9.32
C GLN A 164 -0.51 -0.32 -8.23
N GLN A 165 -1.07 0.87 -8.18
CA GLN A 165 -0.67 1.91 -7.23
C GLN A 165 -1.82 2.30 -6.29
N VAL A 166 -1.48 2.91 -5.16
CA VAL A 166 -2.44 3.53 -4.26
C VAL A 166 -2.83 4.88 -4.85
N GLY A 167 -4.13 5.13 -4.96
CA GLY A 167 -4.67 6.38 -5.47
C GLY A 167 -4.94 7.44 -4.39
N PRO A 168 -5.52 8.58 -4.80
CA PRO A 168 -5.75 9.73 -3.94
C PRO A 168 -6.76 9.43 -2.83
N ALA A 169 -6.59 10.07 -1.68
CA ALA A 169 -7.50 10.02 -0.52
C ALA A 169 -7.89 8.57 -0.09
N SER A 170 -6.98 7.61 -0.25
CA SER A 170 -7.24 6.21 0.16
C SER A 170 -7.44 6.12 1.66
N VAL A 171 -8.60 5.58 2.08
CA VAL A 171 -9.03 5.43 3.49
C VAL A 171 -9.17 6.77 4.23
N PHE A 172 -9.39 7.87 3.52
CA PHE A 172 -9.43 9.20 4.15
C PHE A 172 -10.63 9.40 5.06
N GLU A 173 -11.72 8.64 4.92
CA GLU A 173 -12.81 8.65 5.90
C GLU A 173 -12.29 8.27 7.30
N LEU A 174 -11.34 7.33 7.38
CA LEU A 174 -10.70 6.96 8.64
C LEU A 174 -9.67 8.01 9.07
N VAL A 175 -8.79 8.43 8.16
CA VAL A 175 -7.77 9.46 8.44
C VAL A 175 -8.41 10.73 9.00
N GLU A 176 -9.47 11.23 8.34
CA GLU A 176 -10.16 12.46 8.75
C GLU A 176 -10.98 12.30 10.03
N PHE A 177 -11.37 11.07 10.38
CA PHE A 177 -11.98 10.81 11.68
C PHE A 177 -11.00 11.09 12.83
N PHE A 178 -9.71 10.78 12.63
CA PHE A 178 -8.66 10.95 13.65
C PHE A 178 -7.99 12.33 13.58
N LEU A 179 -7.71 12.84 12.40
CA LEU A 179 -6.93 14.07 12.18
C LEU A 179 -7.77 15.28 11.82
N GLY A 180 -9.08 15.09 11.56
CA GLY A 180 -9.93 16.14 10.98
C GLY A 180 -9.76 16.27 9.46
N PRO A 181 -10.53 17.17 8.82
CA PRO A 181 -10.51 17.38 7.38
C PRO A 181 -9.09 17.67 6.86
N GLN A 182 -8.69 16.95 5.81
CA GLN A 182 -7.36 17.13 5.21
C GLN A 182 -7.40 18.18 4.08
N PRO A 183 -6.32 18.95 3.90
CA PRO A 183 -6.21 19.94 2.83
C PRO A 183 -6.42 19.31 1.44
N PRO A 184 -6.96 20.08 0.46
CA PRO A 184 -7.21 19.57 -0.90
C PRO A 184 -5.98 18.98 -1.58
N GLU A 185 -4.80 19.59 -1.39
CA GLU A 185 -3.53 19.13 -1.93
C GLU A 185 -3.11 17.77 -1.36
N VAL A 186 -3.34 17.52 -0.07
CA VAL A 186 -3.09 16.22 0.57
C VAL A 186 -4.07 15.17 0.06
N ARG A 187 -5.33 15.55 -0.07
CA ARG A 187 -6.38 14.65 -0.61
C ARG A 187 -6.14 14.27 -2.07
N ARG A 188 -5.51 15.15 -2.84
CA ARG A 188 -5.18 14.93 -4.25
C ARG A 188 -3.86 14.18 -4.46
N GLY A 189 -3.04 14.04 -3.45
CA GLY A 189 -1.79 13.31 -3.55
C GLY A 189 -1.98 11.91 -4.13
N ARG A 190 -1.07 11.47 -5.01
CA ARG A 190 -1.14 10.22 -5.78
C ARG A 190 -2.26 10.19 -6.83
N ASP A 191 -2.54 11.33 -7.45
CA ASP A 191 -3.48 11.44 -8.56
C ASP A 191 -3.00 10.56 -9.75
N PRO A 192 -3.84 9.70 -10.32
CA PRO A 192 -3.48 8.89 -11.49
C PRO A 192 -3.04 9.72 -12.71
N GLU A 193 -3.62 10.91 -12.91
CA GLU A 193 -3.23 11.77 -14.03
C GLU A 193 -1.85 12.41 -13.82
N ASP A 194 -1.44 12.67 -12.58
CA ASP A 194 -0.08 13.10 -12.27
C ASP A 194 0.93 11.97 -12.58
N ALA A 195 0.55 10.71 -12.30
CA ALA A 195 1.36 9.54 -12.67
C ALA A 195 1.47 9.36 -14.19
N ARG A 196 0.36 9.57 -14.94
CA ARG A 196 0.36 9.61 -16.40
C ARG A 196 1.33 10.67 -16.93
N ALA A 197 1.16 11.91 -16.48
CA ALA A 197 1.99 13.02 -16.94
C ALA A 197 3.48 12.78 -16.67
N ALA A 198 3.82 12.21 -15.51
CA ALA A 198 5.20 11.88 -15.17
C ALA A 198 5.79 10.74 -16.03
N ALA A 199 4.99 9.70 -16.32
CA ALA A 199 5.39 8.62 -17.23
C ALA A 199 5.66 9.15 -18.65
N GLU A 200 4.75 9.99 -19.18
CA GLU A 200 4.88 10.61 -20.51
C GLU A 200 6.07 11.55 -20.57
N ALA A 201 6.33 12.34 -19.52
CA ALA A 201 7.51 13.19 -19.41
C ALA A 201 8.82 12.40 -19.42
N ALA A 202 8.82 11.18 -18.88
CA ALA A 202 9.96 10.25 -18.94
C ALA A 202 10.08 9.50 -20.29
N GLY A 203 9.22 9.80 -21.27
CA GLY A 203 9.27 9.21 -22.60
C GLY A 203 8.56 7.86 -22.73
N LEU A 204 7.69 7.52 -21.80
CA LEU A 204 6.83 6.34 -21.88
C LEU A 204 5.47 6.68 -22.48
N GLU A 205 4.86 5.74 -23.18
CA GLU A 205 3.47 5.84 -23.68
C GLU A 205 2.55 5.14 -22.69
N VAL A 206 1.63 5.88 -22.07
CA VAL A 206 0.62 5.27 -21.16
C VAL A 206 -0.50 4.65 -22.00
N VAL A 207 -0.56 3.33 -21.97
CA VAL A 207 -1.54 2.55 -22.77
C VAL A 207 -2.79 2.16 -21.95
N GLU A 208 -2.69 2.09 -20.65
CA GLU A 208 -3.83 1.89 -19.74
C GLU A 208 -3.65 2.72 -18.47
N LEU A 209 -4.71 3.42 -18.07
CA LEU A 209 -4.83 4.06 -16.75
C LEU A 209 -6.25 3.84 -16.24
N ARG A 210 -6.40 3.08 -15.17
CA ARG A 210 -7.71 2.70 -14.65
C ARG A 210 -7.79 2.89 -13.15
N PRO A 211 -8.41 3.98 -12.65
CA PRO A 211 -8.65 4.17 -11.23
C PRO A 211 -9.91 3.40 -10.78
N GLU A 212 -9.86 2.90 -9.54
CA GLU A 212 -11.02 2.32 -8.85
C GLU A 212 -11.08 2.78 -7.40
N ARG A 213 -12.32 2.97 -6.93
CA ARG A 213 -12.63 3.24 -5.53
C ARG A 213 -13.29 2.00 -4.94
N LEU A 214 -12.68 1.43 -3.90
CA LEU A 214 -12.99 0.12 -3.36
C LEU A 214 -13.54 0.25 -1.95
N ARG A 215 -14.66 -0.39 -1.69
CA ARG A 215 -15.29 -0.42 -0.37
C ARG A 215 -14.41 -1.16 0.63
N THR A 216 -14.19 -0.55 1.79
CA THR A 216 -13.45 -1.09 2.92
C THR A 216 -14.30 -0.94 4.17
N GLU A 217 -14.48 -2.01 4.95
CA GLU A 217 -15.29 -2.01 6.15
C GLU A 217 -14.49 -2.50 7.34
N PHE A 218 -14.59 -1.80 8.46
CA PHE A 218 -14.01 -2.21 9.74
C PHE A 218 -15.17 -2.60 10.68
N PHE A 219 -15.19 -3.86 11.13
CA PHE A 219 -16.31 -4.41 11.90
C PHE A 219 -16.18 -4.15 13.39
N ASP A 220 -14.96 -3.90 13.88
CA ASP A 220 -14.69 -3.57 15.27
C ASP A 220 -13.53 -2.59 15.41
N ILE A 221 -13.37 -2.05 16.63
CA ILE A 221 -12.33 -1.06 16.90
C ILE A 221 -10.93 -1.69 16.95
N GLY A 222 -10.81 -2.98 17.25
CA GLY A 222 -9.54 -3.69 17.20
C GLY A 222 -8.98 -3.73 15.78
N ALA A 223 -9.83 -3.95 14.77
CA ALA A 223 -9.42 -3.89 13.36
C ALA A 223 -8.84 -2.50 13.00
N VAL A 224 -9.45 -1.43 13.49
CA VAL A 224 -8.96 -0.06 13.27
C VAL A 224 -7.61 0.16 13.97
N VAL A 225 -7.47 -0.24 15.22
CA VAL A 225 -6.21 -0.13 15.97
C VAL A 225 -5.09 -0.90 15.25
N TYR A 226 -5.34 -2.15 14.89
CA TYR A 226 -4.36 -2.96 14.16
C TYR A 226 -3.95 -2.31 12.84
N PHE A 227 -4.94 -1.85 12.06
CA PHE A 227 -4.69 -1.19 10.77
C PHE A 227 -3.83 0.07 10.93
N LEU A 228 -4.16 0.96 11.88
CA LEU A 228 -3.40 2.21 12.09
C LEU A 228 -1.99 1.98 12.64
N ARG A 229 -1.79 0.93 13.45
CA ARG A 229 -0.46 0.52 13.91
C ARG A 229 0.39 -0.06 12.78
N LYS A 230 -0.23 -0.72 11.80
CA LYS A 230 0.45 -1.36 10.68
C LYS A 230 0.73 -0.39 9.55
N VAL A 231 -0.18 0.54 9.28
CA VAL A 231 -0.11 1.53 8.18
C VAL A 231 0.18 2.91 8.77
N ILE A 232 1.35 3.02 9.38
CA ILE A 232 1.77 4.12 10.27
C ILE A 232 1.68 5.53 9.67
N TRP A 233 1.71 5.64 8.34
CA TRP A 233 1.61 6.94 7.65
C TRP A 233 0.17 7.45 7.52
N MET A 234 -0.85 6.63 7.79
CA MET A 234 -2.26 7.07 7.73
C MET A 234 -2.59 8.06 8.85
N VAL A 235 -2.11 7.77 10.06
CA VAL A 235 -2.21 8.67 11.22
C VAL A 235 -0.81 8.73 11.84
N PRO A 236 0.05 9.65 11.39
CA PRO A 236 1.43 9.74 11.87
C PRO A 236 1.49 9.91 13.39
N GLY A 237 2.37 9.12 14.03
CA GLY A 237 2.49 9.13 15.49
C GLY A 237 1.32 8.48 16.24
N PHE A 238 0.52 7.65 15.58
CA PHE A 238 -0.59 6.94 16.20
C PHE A 238 -0.12 6.09 17.39
N THR A 239 -0.75 6.32 18.55
CA THR A 239 -0.71 5.42 19.71
C THR A 239 -2.12 5.27 20.27
N VAL A 240 -2.43 4.12 20.84
CA VAL A 240 -3.72 3.87 21.49
C VAL A 240 -4.00 4.89 22.58
N GLU A 241 -3.01 5.23 23.38
CA GLU A 241 -3.13 6.18 24.49
C GLU A 241 -3.51 7.58 23.98
N GLN A 242 -2.77 8.08 22.98
CA GLN A 242 -2.97 9.43 22.44
C GLN A 242 -4.34 9.61 21.78
N TYR A 243 -4.82 8.57 21.07
CA TYR A 243 -6.07 8.62 20.31
C TYR A 243 -7.23 7.89 21.00
N ARG A 244 -7.09 7.55 22.29
CA ARG A 244 -8.12 6.82 23.04
C ARG A 244 -9.52 7.45 22.99
N PRO A 245 -9.70 8.79 23.07
CA PRO A 245 -11.02 9.43 22.93
C PRO A 245 -11.65 9.19 21.55
N GLN A 246 -10.87 9.31 20.48
CA GLN A 246 -11.32 9.09 19.12
C GLN A 246 -11.65 7.60 18.89
N LEU A 247 -10.82 6.69 19.40
CA LEU A 247 -11.07 5.24 19.35
C LEU A 247 -12.37 4.89 20.06
N ALA A 248 -12.63 5.43 21.24
CA ALA A 248 -13.87 5.23 21.96
C ALA A 248 -15.09 5.80 21.22
N ALA A 249 -14.94 6.95 20.55
CA ALA A 249 -16.00 7.53 19.71
C ALA A 249 -16.30 6.64 18.50
N LEU A 250 -15.27 6.12 17.85
CA LEU A 250 -15.41 5.23 16.69
C LEU A 250 -16.02 3.87 17.08
N HIS A 251 -15.62 3.31 18.22
CA HIS A 251 -16.21 2.08 18.74
C HIS A 251 -17.73 2.20 18.92
N ARG A 252 -18.18 3.29 19.57
CA ARG A 252 -19.63 3.54 19.74
C ARG A 252 -20.34 3.73 18.40
N LYS A 253 -19.71 4.40 17.46
CA LYS A 253 -20.25 4.56 16.11
C LYS A 253 -20.44 3.18 15.45
N ILE A 254 -19.44 2.30 15.54
CA ILE A 254 -19.52 0.95 14.99
C ILE A 254 -20.62 0.13 15.70
N GLU A 255 -20.73 0.23 17.04
CA GLU A 255 -21.78 -0.48 17.76
C GLU A 255 -23.21 0.01 17.44
N GLY A 256 -23.37 1.31 17.21
CA GLY A 256 -24.69 1.92 16.96
C GLY A 256 -25.12 1.92 15.50
N GLU A 257 -24.19 2.05 14.58
CA GLU A 257 -24.48 2.27 13.14
C GLU A 257 -24.03 1.09 12.24
N GLY A 258 -23.30 0.13 12.80
CA GLY A 258 -22.67 -0.96 12.05
C GLY A 258 -21.24 -0.65 11.62
N PRO A 259 -20.63 -1.45 10.73
CA PRO A 259 -19.24 -1.35 10.36
C PRO A 259 -18.86 0.06 9.91
N PHE A 260 -17.65 0.50 10.29
CA PHE A 260 -17.13 1.77 9.78
C PHE A 260 -16.75 1.60 8.31
N LEU A 261 -17.43 2.38 7.46
CA LEU A 261 -17.21 2.38 6.02
C LEU A 261 -16.14 3.40 5.64
N ALA A 262 -15.13 2.92 4.95
CA ALA A 262 -14.11 3.72 4.27
C ALA A 262 -13.94 3.23 2.83
N HIS A 263 -13.11 3.91 2.06
CA HIS A 263 -12.80 3.49 0.71
C HIS A 263 -11.29 3.55 0.48
N THR A 264 -10.72 2.43 0.06
CA THR A 264 -9.40 2.46 -0.55
C THR A 264 -9.52 2.88 -2.00
N THR A 265 -8.51 3.57 -2.48
CA THR A 265 -8.39 3.93 -3.89
C THR A 265 -7.15 3.28 -4.47
N ARG A 266 -7.28 2.72 -5.64
CA ARG A 266 -6.21 2.08 -6.40
C ARG A 266 -6.30 2.53 -7.84
N PHE A 267 -5.16 2.51 -8.52
CA PHE A 267 -5.18 2.58 -9.98
C PHE A 267 -4.20 1.59 -10.58
N LEU A 268 -4.59 1.08 -11.73
CA LEU A 268 -3.72 0.31 -12.60
C LEU A 268 -3.12 1.27 -13.62
N ILE A 269 -1.83 1.15 -13.86
CA ILE A 269 -1.14 1.85 -14.94
C ILE A 269 -0.28 0.86 -15.73
N GLU A 270 -0.44 0.89 -17.05
CA GLU A 270 0.46 0.24 -18.01
C GLU A 270 1.06 1.30 -18.91
N ALA A 271 2.38 1.30 -19.02
CA ALA A 271 3.10 2.20 -19.89
C ALA A 271 4.15 1.43 -20.70
N ARG A 272 4.42 1.87 -21.94
CA ARG A 272 5.37 1.23 -22.85
C ARG A 272 6.47 2.18 -23.22
N LYS A 273 7.69 1.65 -23.32
CA LYS A 273 8.79 2.38 -23.95
C LYS A 273 8.65 2.26 -25.47
N PRO A 274 8.59 3.37 -26.21
CA PRO A 274 8.60 3.32 -27.67
C PRO A 274 9.77 2.51 -28.25
N LEU A 275 9.61 2.03 -29.51
CA LEU A 275 10.66 1.28 -30.24
C LEU A 275 11.84 2.15 -30.61
#